data_b78a3f4d484033bf9a79f254751b49db
#
_entry.id   b78a3f4d484033bf9a79f254751b49db
#
_cell.length_a   1.000
_cell.length_b   1.000
_cell.length_c   1.000
_cell.angle_alpha   90.00
_cell.angle_beta   90.00
_cell.angle_gamma   90.00
#
_symmetry.space_group_name_H-M   'P 1'
#
loop_
_entity.id
_entity.type
_entity.pdbx_description
1 polymer ?
#
loop_
_entity_poly.entity_id
_entity_poly.type
_entity_poly.pdbx_seq_one_letter_code
_entity_poly.pdbx_strand_id
1 'polypeptide(L)'
;MTEITANTKAANSNRLSHRFDTSTKLSAGKLTIEWLFNPFRFIAGFKALLLGLAIILISALVGSFSNTHFDGVWDAHTGFQAPLWCFFAEGLINWVCMVVPLFFFGLIVSRSSFRTIDVFGTQALARWPYLITSVVMLPDANQRVGIYLMSKFTQTAPAVAIGSTDVFVFVFAIILVILMLIWMVALMYRAYVVSCNIKGAGAVITFIVSLTGAEVLSKFAILSLLG
;
A
#
# COMPACT_ATOMS: atom_id res chain seq x y z
N MET A 1 54.76 -19.32 30.33
CA MET A 1 53.93 -18.10 30.52
C MET A 1 53.38 -17.50 29.20
N THR A 2 54.00 -17.77 28.06
CA THR A 2 53.67 -17.19 26.74
C THR A 2 52.46 -17.82 26.06
N GLU A 3 52.11 -19.09 26.33
CA GLU A 3 50.95 -19.77 25.67
C GLU A 3 49.58 -19.34 26.22
N ILE A 4 49.51 -19.01 27.51
CA ILE A 4 48.26 -18.60 28.16
C ILE A 4 47.79 -17.22 27.65
N THR A 5 48.75 -16.35 27.39
CA THR A 5 48.49 -15.00 26.84
C THR A 5 48.02 -15.00 25.37
N ALA A 6 48.53 -15.93 24.56
CA ALA A 6 48.11 -16.09 23.15
C ALA A 6 46.70 -16.62 23.04
N ASN A 7 46.31 -17.58 23.87
CA ASN A 7 44.97 -18.20 23.87
C ASN A 7 43.89 -17.21 24.34
N THR A 8 44.23 -16.36 25.32
CA THR A 8 43.30 -15.32 25.82
C THR A 8 43.07 -14.22 24.79
N LYS A 9 44.09 -13.88 24.01
CA LYS A 9 44.01 -12.88 22.96
C LYS A 9 43.19 -13.36 21.75
N ALA A 10 43.32 -14.62 21.36
CA ALA A 10 42.52 -15.27 20.32
C ALA A 10 41.03 -15.41 20.73
N ALA A 11 40.75 -15.80 21.96
CA ALA A 11 39.40 -15.90 22.50
C ALA A 11 38.70 -14.52 22.57
N ASN A 12 39.45 -13.48 22.91
CA ASN A 12 38.91 -12.11 22.97
C ASN A 12 38.67 -11.50 21.55
N SER A 13 39.53 -11.80 20.59
CA SER A 13 39.35 -11.44 19.17
C SER A 13 38.11 -12.09 18.57
N ASN A 14 37.88 -13.39 18.83
CA ASN A 14 36.70 -14.10 18.37
C ASN A 14 35.39 -13.60 19.03
N ARG A 15 35.41 -13.20 20.29
CA ARG A 15 34.24 -12.60 20.96
C ARG A 15 33.92 -11.21 20.42
N LEU A 16 34.93 -10.41 20.09
CA LEU A 16 34.75 -9.09 19.49
C LEU A 16 34.20 -9.21 18.07
N SER A 17 34.74 -10.08 17.22
CA SER A 17 34.22 -10.30 15.86
C SER A 17 32.76 -10.80 15.88
N HIS A 18 32.41 -11.71 16.78
CA HIS A 18 31.03 -12.18 16.92
C HIS A 18 30.07 -11.11 17.42
N ARG A 19 30.50 -10.17 18.28
CA ARG A 19 29.70 -9.01 18.70
C ARG A 19 29.49 -8.00 17.58
N PHE A 20 30.51 -7.74 16.78
CA PHE A 20 30.41 -6.84 15.62
C PHE A 20 29.48 -7.41 14.57
N ASP A 21 29.56 -8.70 14.25
CA ASP A 21 28.72 -9.34 13.23
C ASP A 21 27.24 -9.39 13.66
N THR A 22 26.95 -9.70 14.92
CA THR A 22 25.57 -9.65 15.44
C THR A 22 25.00 -8.24 15.51
N SER A 23 25.79 -7.23 15.88
CA SER A 23 25.31 -5.84 15.90
C SER A 23 25.04 -5.30 14.51
N THR A 24 25.85 -5.68 13.53
CA THR A 24 25.67 -5.28 12.12
C THR A 24 24.44 -5.95 11.49
N LYS A 25 24.21 -7.23 11.78
CA LYS A 25 23.00 -7.96 11.33
C LYS A 25 21.73 -7.43 11.98
N LEU A 26 21.76 -7.10 13.26
CA LEU A 26 20.64 -6.45 13.97
C LEU A 26 20.35 -5.04 13.42
N SER A 27 21.38 -4.28 13.09
CA SER A 27 21.25 -2.96 12.47
C SER A 27 20.67 -3.06 11.06
N ALA A 28 21.16 -3.99 10.23
CA ALA A 28 20.65 -4.22 8.88
C ALA A 28 19.19 -4.69 8.90
N GLY A 29 18.82 -5.64 9.78
CA GLY A 29 17.43 -6.08 9.91
C GLY A 29 16.49 -4.98 10.38
N LYS A 30 16.92 -4.13 11.30
CA LYS A 30 16.15 -2.97 11.76
C LYS A 30 15.94 -1.95 10.64
N LEU A 31 16.96 -1.70 9.83
CA LEU A 31 16.89 -0.82 8.66
C LEU A 31 15.90 -1.35 7.62
N THR A 32 15.89 -2.67 7.36
CA THR A 32 14.98 -3.31 6.41
C THR A 32 13.52 -3.19 6.86
N ILE A 33 13.24 -3.40 8.15
CA ILE A 33 11.89 -3.24 8.71
C ILE A 33 11.44 -1.78 8.65
N GLU A 34 12.32 -0.82 8.96
CA GLU A 34 11.99 0.60 8.82
C GLU A 34 11.66 0.97 7.37
N TRP A 35 12.38 0.44 6.38
CA TRP A 35 12.07 0.63 4.97
C TRP A 35 10.69 0.10 4.59
N LEU A 36 10.31 -1.04 5.12
CA LEU A 36 9.04 -1.69 4.80
C LEU A 36 7.84 -0.93 5.35
N PHE A 37 7.95 -0.42 6.59
CA PHE A 37 6.84 0.23 7.30
C PHE A 37 6.89 1.76 7.32
N ASN A 38 8.01 2.38 6.93
CA ASN A 38 8.16 3.83 6.87
C ASN A 38 9.23 4.27 5.87
N PRO A 39 9.08 3.97 4.56
CA PRO A 39 10.05 4.37 3.54
C PRO A 39 10.16 5.89 3.37
N PHE A 40 9.18 6.65 3.87
CA PHE A 40 9.07 8.10 3.70
C PHE A 40 10.15 8.90 4.44
N ARG A 41 10.87 8.28 5.36
CA ARG A 41 12.05 8.86 5.99
C ARG A 41 13.28 8.87 5.07
N PHE A 42 13.27 8.03 4.06
CA PHE A 42 14.39 7.81 3.14
C PHE A 42 14.10 8.34 1.72
N ILE A 43 12.81 8.26 1.30
CA ILE A 43 12.39 8.71 -0.02
C ILE A 43 11.24 9.71 0.15
N ALA A 44 11.45 10.94 -0.34
CA ALA A 44 10.47 12.02 -0.34
C ALA A 44 10.56 12.85 -1.63
N GLY A 45 9.70 13.86 -1.76
CA GLY A 45 9.70 14.80 -2.87
C GLY A 45 9.44 14.16 -4.22
N PHE A 46 10.09 14.68 -5.24
CA PHE A 46 9.87 14.29 -6.62
C PHE A 46 10.19 12.83 -6.91
N LYS A 47 11.18 12.25 -6.23
CA LYS A 47 11.51 10.83 -6.35
C LYS A 47 10.38 9.93 -5.86
N ALA A 48 9.80 10.27 -4.71
CA ALA A 48 8.65 9.55 -4.17
C ALA A 48 7.43 9.68 -5.09
N LEU A 49 7.21 10.86 -5.68
CA LEU A 49 6.12 11.11 -6.61
C LEU A 49 6.26 10.26 -7.88
N LEU A 50 7.41 10.29 -8.53
CA LEU A 50 7.63 9.52 -9.76
C LEU A 50 7.49 8.02 -9.52
N LEU A 51 8.12 7.49 -8.45
CA LEU A 51 8.01 6.08 -8.10
C LEU A 51 6.56 5.70 -7.76
N GLY A 52 5.88 6.53 -6.98
CA GLY A 52 4.49 6.29 -6.59
C GLY A 52 3.54 6.30 -7.77
N LEU A 53 3.65 7.28 -8.68
CA LEU A 53 2.85 7.32 -9.90
C LEU A 53 3.12 6.13 -10.82
N ALA A 54 4.39 5.74 -10.98
CA ALA A 54 4.73 4.55 -11.76
C ALA A 54 4.08 3.29 -11.14
N ILE A 55 4.11 3.14 -9.83
CA ILE A 55 3.46 2.03 -9.12
C ILE A 55 1.94 2.05 -9.33
N ILE A 56 1.28 3.21 -9.22
CA ILE A 56 -0.16 3.35 -9.46
C ILE A 56 -0.51 2.90 -10.88
N LEU A 57 0.24 3.37 -11.88
CA LEU A 57 0.01 3.01 -13.28
C LEU A 57 0.26 1.52 -13.56
N ILE A 58 1.33 0.95 -13.00
CA ILE A 58 1.62 -0.48 -13.14
C ILE A 58 0.56 -1.32 -12.44
N SER A 59 0.10 -0.92 -11.25
CA SER A 59 -0.98 -1.61 -10.54
C SER A 59 -2.29 -1.61 -11.34
N ALA A 60 -2.63 -0.47 -11.96
CA ALA A 60 -3.78 -0.34 -12.84
C ALA A 60 -3.66 -1.23 -14.09
N LEU A 61 -2.47 -1.25 -14.71
CA LEU A 61 -2.19 -2.11 -15.86
C LEU A 61 -2.32 -3.60 -15.49
N VAL A 62 -1.72 -4.02 -14.38
CA VAL A 62 -1.82 -5.42 -13.91
C VAL A 62 -3.25 -5.77 -13.51
N GLY A 63 -3.94 -4.87 -12.81
CA GLY A 63 -5.34 -5.04 -12.40
C GLY A 63 -6.29 -5.20 -13.59
N SER A 64 -6.01 -4.53 -14.71
CA SER A 64 -6.85 -4.65 -15.91
C SER A 64 -6.88 -6.06 -16.50
N PHE A 65 -5.84 -6.87 -16.33
CA PHE A 65 -5.83 -8.26 -16.81
C PHE A 65 -6.77 -9.20 -16.03
N SER A 66 -7.09 -8.85 -14.79
CA SER A 66 -8.01 -9.61 -13.93
C SER A 66 -9.33 -8.87 -13.68
N ASN A 67 -9.58 -7.76 -14.36
CA ASN A 67 -10.72 -6.86 -14.10
C ASN A 67 -10.82 -6.47 -12.61
N THR A 68 -9.67 -6.24 -11.99
CA THR A 68 -9.58 -5.77 -10.60
C THR A 68 -9.65 -4.25 -10.60
N HIS A 69 -10.75 -3.73 -10.10
CA HIS A 69 -11.00 -2.30 -9.95
C HIS A 69 -10.54 -1.80 -8.59
N PHE A 70 -10.00 -0.60 -8.59
CA PHE A 70 -9.67 0.18 -7.41
C PHE A 70 -10.57 1.42 -7.39
N ASP A 71 -11.88 1.20 -7.19
CA ASP A 71 -12.90 2.26 -7.27
C ASP A 71 -13.10 3.03 -5.95
N GLY A 72 -12.23 2.80 -4.99
CA GLY A 72 -12.13 3.51 -3.73
C GLY A 72 -10.68 3.68 -3.27
N VAL A 73 -10.45 4.61 -2.34
CA VAL A 73 -9.11 4.88 -1.81
C VAL A 73 -8.50 3.66 -1.12
N TRP A 74 -9.33 2.79 -0.56
CA TRP A 74 -8.98 1.55 0.15
C TRP A 74 -9.87 0.37 -0.24
N ASP A 75 -10.52 0.44 -1.40
CA ASP A 75 -11.35 -0.62 -1.95
C ASP A 75 -10.64 -1.30 -3.14
N ALA A 76 -10.80 -2.60 -3.25
CA ALA A 76 -10.30 -3.41 -4.35
C ALA A 76 -11.20 -4.61 -4.55
N HIS A 77 -11.80 -4.74 -5.72
CA HIS A 77 -12.70 -5.85 -6.04
C HIS A 77 -12.61 -6.27 -7.52
N THR A 78 -13.09 -7.46 -7.84
CA THR A 78 -13.29 -7.87 -9.23
C THR A 78 -14.58 -7.27 -9.77
N GLY A 79 -14.49 -6.62 -10.93
CA GLY A 79 -15.61 -5.97 -11.59
C GLY A 79 -15.85 -6.42 -13.01
N PHE A 80 -16.58 -5.60 -13.77
CA PHE A 80 -16.83 -5.79 -15.18
C PHE A 80 -15.59 -5.45 -16.02
N GLN A 81 -15.57 -5.97 -17.25
CA GLN A 81 -14.55 -5.56 -18.22
C GLN A 81 -14.73 -4.07 -18.54
N ALA A 82 -13.65 -3.32 -18.38
CA ALA A 82 -13.61 -1.91 -18.69
C ALA A 82 -12.40 -1.57 -19.59
N PRO A 83 -12.45 -0.49 -20.37
CA PRO A 83 -11.30 0.00 -21.12
C PRO A 83 -10.12 0.30 -20.17
N LEU A 84 -8.89 0.06 -20.64
CA LEU A 84 -7.67 0.22 -19.84
C LEU A 84 -7.54 1.62 -19.18
N TRP A 85 -8.00 2.67 -19.86
CA TRP A 85 -7.95 4.03 -19.31
C TRP A 85 -8.79 4.21 -18.03
N CYS A 86 -9.87 3.41 -17.85
CA CYS A 86 -10.67 3.44 -16.62
C CYS A 86 -9.84 3.05 -15.41
N PHE A 87 -9.06 1.98 -15.50
CA PHE A 87 -8.17 1.53 -14.41
C PHE A 87 -7.12 2.59 -14.05
N PHE A 88 -6.56 3.28 -15.05
CA PHE A 88 -5.65 4.41 -14.80
C PHE A 88 -6.36 5.58 -14.14
N ALA A 89 -7.56 5.92 -14.59
CA ALA A 89 -8.37 6.99 -14.01
C ALA A 89 -8.72 6.70 -12.54
N GLU A 90 -9.17 5.49 -12.23
CA GLU A 90 -9.44 5.05 -10.84
C GLU A 90 -8.23 5.27 -9.94
N GLY A 91 -7.05 4.77 -10.33
CA GLY A 91 -5.84 4.91 -9.55
C GLY A 91 -5.44 6.36 -9.28
N LEU A 92 -5.56 7.23 -10.30
CA LEU A 92 -5.23 8.65 -10.19
C LEU A 92 -6.27 9.43 -9.38
N ILE A 93 -7.57 9.17 -9.60
CA ILE A 93 -8.67 9.80 -8.84
C ILE A 93 -8.52 9.47 -7.36
N ASN A 94 -8.31 8.20 -7.02
CA ASN A 94 -8.13 7.77 -5.64
C ASN A 94 -6.94 8.46 -4.97
N TRP A 95 -5.82 8.60 -5.69
CA TRP A 95 -4.66 9.30 -5.17
C TRP A 95 -4.96 10.77 -4.92
N VAL A 96 -5.59 11.47 -5.88
CA VAL A 96 -5.94 12.89 -5.75
C VAL A 96 -6.96 13.10 -4.64
N CYS A 97 -8.03 12.30 -4.59
CA CYS A 97 -9.07 12.39 -3.56
C CYS A 97 -8.51 12.21 -2.15
N MET A 98 -7.43 11.42 -1.97
CA MET A 98 -6.80 11.24 -0.67
C MET A 98 -5.80 12.34 -0.35
N VAL A 99 -4.93 12.72 -1.31
CA VAL A 99 -3.83 13.65 -1.03
C VAL A 99 -4.32 15.08 -0.80
N VAL A 100 -5.39 15.50 -1.49
CA VAL A 100 -5.91 16.87 -1.39
C VAL A 100 -6.42 17.19 0.02
N PRO A 101 -7.35 16.45 0.63
CA PRO A 101 -7.78 16.73 2.00
C PRO A 101 -6.63 16.58 3.01
N LEU A 102 -5.74 15.61 2.86
CA LEU A 102 -4.57 15.48 3.73
C LEU A 102 -3.65 16.70 3.67
N PHE A 103 -3.46 17.28 2.48
CA PHE A 103 -2.69 18.50 2.32
C PHE A 103 -3.34 19.68 3.06
N PHE A 104 -4.66 19.90 2.87
CA PHE A 104 -5.37 20.97 3.54
C PHE A 104 -5.39 20.81 5.07
N PHE A 105 -5.68 19.61 5.58
CA PHE A 105 -5.60 19.35 7.01
C PHE A 105 -4.15 19.48 7.53
N GLY A 106 -3.17 19.09 6.73
CA GLY A 106 -1.76 19.32 7.05
C GLY A 106 -1.45 20.79 7.27
N LEU A 107 -1.96 21.69 6.43
CA LEU A 107 -1.80 23.16 6.60
C LEU A 107 -2.43 23.68 7.88
N ILE A 108 -3.54 23.08 8.33
CA ILE A 108 -4.26 23.52 9.55
C ILE A 108 -3.58 22.99 10.83
N VAL A 109 -3.13 21.73 10.82
CA VAL A 109 -2.68 21.03 12.04
C VAL A 109 -1.17 21.11 12.23
N SER A 110 -0.40 21.24 11.14
CA SER A 110 1.07 21.32 11.22
C SER A 110 1.49 22.65 11.84
N ARG A 111 2.43 22.57 12.78
CA ARG A 111 3.07 23.74 13.39
C ARG A 111 4.37 24.15 12.68
N SER A 112 4.75 23.44 11.64
CA SER A 112 5.95 23.69 10.85
C SER A 112 5.63 23.77 9.36
N SER A 113 6.44 24.49 8.60
CA SER A 113 6.33 24.48 7.14
C SER A 113 6.73 23.11 6.61
N PHE A 114 5.98 22.62 5.64
CA PHE A 114 6.28 21.38 4.90
C PHE A 114 6.13 21.63 3.39
N ARG A 115 6.72 20.77 2.60
CA ARG A 115 6.71 20.92 1.14
C ARG A 115 5.55 20.14 0.54
N THR A 116 4.74 20.79 -0.29
CA THR A 116 3.62 20.17 -1.01
C THR A 116 4.03 18.88 -1.74
N ILE A 117 5.20 18.92 -2.41
CA ILE A 117 5.71 17.78 -3.17
C ILE A 117 6.01 16.55 -2.29
N ASP A 118 6.34 16.75 -1.00
CA ASP A 118 6.57 15.65 -0.08
C ASP A 118 5.25 14.94 0.26
N VAL A 119 4.17 15.68 0.50
CA VAL A 119 2.84 15.11 0.78
C VAL A 119 2.33 14.34 -0.43
N PHE A 120 2.37 14.96 -1.61
CA PHE A 120 1.90 14.35 -2.86
C PHE A 120 2.71 13.10 -3.22
N GLY A 121 4.03 13.18 -3.14
CA GLY A 121 4.92 12.08 -3.48
C GLY A 121 4.82 10.91 -2.53
N THR A 122 4.82 11.16 -1.23
CA THR A 122 4.77 10.09 -0.23
C THR A 122 3.40 9.40 -0.22
N GLN A 123 2.30 10.13 -0.47
CA GLN A 123 0.97 9.53 -0.62
C GLN A 123 0.84 8.68 -1.89
N ALA A 124 1.47 9.08 -2.99
CA ALA A 124 1.55 8.23 -4.18
C ALA A 124 2.34 6.94 -3.90
N LEU A 125 3.52 7.08 -3.27
CA LEU A 125 4.38 5.95 -2.92
C LEU A 125 3.72 5.00 -1.90
N ALA A 126 2.89 5.51 -0.98
CA ALA A 126 2.19 4.70 0.01
C ALA A 126 1.23 3.67 -0.61
N ARG A 127 0.91 3.77 -1.89
CA ARG A 127 0.02 2.86 -2.63
C ARG A 127 0.71 1.63 -3.20
N TRP A 128 1.99 1.44 -2.96
CA TRP A 128 2.71 0.28 -3.49
C TRP A 128 2.11 -1.10 -3.11
N PRO A 129 1.39 -1.30 -1.97
CA PRO A 129 0.71 -2.56 -1.72
C PRO A 129 -0.38 -2.90 -2.75
N TYR A 130 -0.93 -1.91 -3.48
CA TYR A 130 -1.85 -2.17 -4.58
C TYR A 130 -1.22 -2.98 -5.72
N LEU A 131 0.08 -2.84 -5.95
CA LEU A 131 0.78 -3.67 -6.94
C LEU A 131 0.75 -5.14 -6.53
N ILE A 132 0.94 -5.46 -5.25
CA ILE A 132 0.81 -6.84 -4.74
C ILE A 132 -0.64 -7.31 -4.88
N THR A 133 -1.61 -6.47 -4.48
CA THR A 133 -3.04 -6.76 -4.64
C THR A 133 -3.39 -7.10 -6.08
N SER A 134 -2.95 -6.31 -7.05
CA SER A 134 -3.18 -6.56 -8.48
C SER A 134 -2.64 -7.91 -8.92
N VAL A 135 -1.43 -8.29 -8.49
CA VAL A 135 -0.81 -9.57 -8.81
C VAL A 135 -1.55 -10.75 -8.15
N VAL A 136 -1.95 -10.59 -6.89
CA VAL A 136 -2.71 -11.62 -6.14
C VAL A 136 -4.07 -11.91 -6.78
N MET A 137 -4.66 -10.90 -7.43
CA MET A 137 -5.97 -11.04 -8.08
C MET A 137 -5.90 -11.62 -9.50
N LEU A 138 -4.70 -11.81 -10.11
CA LEU A 138 -4.55 -12.35 -11.47
C LEU A 138 -5.12 -13.76 -11.71
N PRO A 139 -5.09 -14.72 -10.77
CA PRO A 139 -5.62 -16.05 -11.04
C PRO A 139 -7.11 -16.02 -11.44
N ASP A 140 -7.46 -16.69 -12.55
CA ASP A 140 -8.83 -16.76 -13.08
C ASP A 140 -9.86 -17.28 -12.06
N ALA A 141 -9.40 -18.04 -11.05
CA ALA A 141 -10.22 -18.50 -9.95
C ALA A 141 -10.92 -17.33 -9.23
N ASN A 142 -10.25 -16.19 -9.06
CA ASN A 142 -10.81 -15.02 -8.41
C ASN A 142 -11.99 -14.45 -9.21
N GLN A 143 -11.83 -14.38 -10.54
CA GLN A 143 -12.90 -13.90 -11.42
C GLN A 143 -14.06 -14.89 -11.48
N ARG A 144 -13.79 -16.22 -11.60
CA ARG A 144 -14.85 -17.24 -11.60
C ARG A 144 -15.68 -17.21 -10.32
N VAL A 145 -15.03 -17.14 -9.15
CA VAL A 145 -15.75 -17.05 -7.87
C VAL A 145 -16.50 -15.74 -7.74
N GLY A 146 -15.92 -14.62 -8.18
CA GLY A 146 -16.60 -13.31 -8.22
C GLY A 146 -17.88 -13.35 -9.05
N ILE A 147 -17.83 -13.87 -10.29
CA ILE A 147 -19.02 -14.06 -11.16
C ILE A 147 -20.05 -14.99 -10.50
N TYR A 148 -19.61 -16.08 -9.89
CA TYR A 148 -20.50 -17.00 -9.17
C TYR A 148 -21.23 -16.31 -8.02
N LEU A 149 -20.51 -15.55 -7.19
CA LEU A 149 -21.14 -14.80 -6.10
C LEU A 149 -22.13 -13.76 -6.62
N MET A 150 -21.75 -13.00 -7.66
CA MET A 150 -22.64 -12.03 -8.31
C MET A 150 -23.92 -12.70 -8.82
N SER A 151 -23.80 -13.85 -9.50
CA SER A 151 -24.97 -14.59 -10.02
C SER A 151 -25.94 -15.04 -8.91
N LYS A 152 -25.42 -15.33 -7.72
CA LYS A 152 -26.24 -15.70 -6.56
C LYS A 152 -26.98 -14.52 -5.94
N PHE A 153 -26.36 -13.34 -5.94
CA PHE A 153 -26.97 -12.13 -5.36
C PHE A 153 -27.93 -11.42 -6.32
N THR A 154 -27.57 -11.33 -7.61
CA THR A 154 -28.35 -10.56 -8.58
C THR A 154 -29.31 -11.41 -9.41
N GLN A 155 -29.13 -12.72 -9.44
CA GLN A 155 -29.89 -13.68 -10.30
C GLN A 155 -29.86 -13.33 -11.80
N THR A 156 -28.94 -12.45 -12.23
CA THR A 156 -28.86 -11.90 -13.59
C THR A 156 -27.66 -12.41 -14.37
N ALA A 157 -26.58 -12.79 -13.70
CA ALA A 157 -25.36 -13.30 -14.34
C ALA A 157 -25.49 -14.82 -14.60
N PRO A 158 -24.86 -15.35 -15.68
CA PRO A 158 -24.86 -16.78 -15.96
C PRO A 158 -24.23 -17.56 -14.81
N ALA A 159 -24.81 -18.71 -14.48
CA ALA A 159 -24.23 -19.59 -13.47
C ALA A 159 -22.89 -20.15 -13.96
N VAL A 160 -21.84 -19.94 -13.18
CA VAL A 160 -20.49 -20.48 -13.45
C VAL A 160 -20.23 -21.62 -12.49
N ALA A 161 -19.73 -22.76 -12.98
CA ALA A 161 -19.29 -23.85 -12.13
C ALA A 161 -17.96 -23.48 -11.45
N ILE A 162 -17.90 -23.65 -10.13
CA ILE A 162 -16.70 -23.43 -9.33
C ILE A 162 -16.25 -24.74 -8.67
N GLY A 163 -14.94 -24.98 -8.66
CA GLY A 163 -14.35 -26.12 -7.95
C GLY A 163 -13.85 -25.72 -6.54
N SER A 164 -13.54 -26.72 -5.72
CA SER A 164 -12.94 -26.48 -4.40
C SER A 164 -11.61 -25.74 -4.47
N THR A 165 -10.82 -25.98 -5.52
CA THR A 165 -9.57 -25.29 -5.77
C THR A 165 -9.80 -23.78 -6.03
N ASP A 166 -10.84 -23.41 -6.79
CA ASP A 166 -11.17 -22.01 -7.06
C ASP A 166 -11.52 -21.29 -5.77
N VAL A 167 -12.32 -21.93 -4.92
CA VAL A 167 -12.70 -21.39 -3.61
C VAL A 167 -11.47 -21.19 -2.71
N PHE A 168 -10.56 -22.19 -2.68
CA PHE A 168 -9.34 -22.07 -1.89
C PHE A 168 -8.45 -20.90 -2.36
N VAL A 169 -8.21 -20.79 -3.67
CA VAL A 169 -7.40 -19.70 -4.26
C VAL A 169 -8.05 -18.34 -3.95
N PHE A 170 -9.36 -18.22 -4.11
CA PHE A 170 -10.10 -17.00 -3.83
C PHE A 170 -10.02 -16.59 -2.35
N VAL A 171 -10.26 -17.52 -1.42
CA VAL A 171 -10.18 -17.23 0.01
C VAL A 171 -8.78 -16.78 0.40
N PHE A 172 -7.75 -17.46 -0.11
CA PHE A 172 -6.37 -17.06 0.13
C PHE A 172 -6.06 -15.66 -0.44
N ALA A 173 -6.53 -15.38 -1.66
CA ALA A 173 -6.38 -14.07 -2.30
C ALA A 173 -7.07 -12.96 -1.47
N ILE A 174 -8.30 -13.16 -1.01
CA ILE A 174 -9.03 -12.18 -0.19
C ILE A 174 -8.28 -11.88 1.12
N ILE A 175 -7.76 -12.90 1.79
CA ILE A 175 -6.97 -12.70 3.02
C ILE A 175 -5.74 -11.81 2.73
N LEU A 176 -5.01 -12.10 1.64
CA LEU A 176 -3.85 -11.29 1.25
C LEU A 176 -4.26 -9.86 0.87
N VAL A 177 -5.35 -9.68 0.12
CA VAL A 177 -5.87 -8.36 -0.24
C VAL A 177 -6.18 -7.54 1.01
N ILE A 178 -6.90 -8.11 1.99
CA ILE A 178 -7.21 -7.43 3.26
C ILE A 178 -5.93 -7.01 3.99
N LEU A 179 -4.94 -7.89 4.08
CA LEU A 179 -3.66 -7.57 4.71
C LEU A 179 -2.92 -6.43 3.98
N MET A 180 -2.94 -6.44 2.64
CA MET A 180 -2.33 -5.36 1.84
C MET A 180 -3.05 -4.03 2.00
N LEU A 181 -4.39 -4.04 2.08
CA LEU A 181 -5.18 -2.82 2.33
C LEU A 181 -4.90 -2.23 3.71
N ILE A 182 -4.86 -3.06 4.76
CA ILE A 182 -4.49 -2.62 6.11
C ILE A 182 -3.09 -2.00 6.10
N TRP A 183 -2.15 -2.67 5.45
CA TRP A 183 -0.78 -2.16 5.35
C TRP A 183 -0.70 -0.85 4.57
N MET A 184 -1.42 -0.72 3.47
CA MET A 184 -1.50 0.51 2.68
C MET A 184 -2.05 1.68 3.50
N VAL A 185 -3.13 1.48 4.26
CA VAL A 185 -3.70 2.52 5.13
C VAL A 185 -2.68 2.93 6.21
N ALA A 186 -1.94 1.98 6.80
CA ALA A 186 -0.88 2.29 7.74
C ALA A 186 0.26 3.10 7.09
N LEU A 187 0.65 2.78 5.86
CA LEU A 187 1.63 3.53 5.10
C LEU A 187 1.14 4.95 4.77
N MET A 188 -0.11 5.11 4.33
CA MET A 188 -0.70 6.44 4.08
C MET A 188 -0.69 7.32 5.32
N TYR A 189 -1.03 6.76 6.49
CA TYR A 189 -0.91 7.47 7.76
C TYR A 189 0.53 7.87 8.08
N ARG A 190 1.49 6.95 7.90
CA ARG A 190 2.92 7.25 8.10
C ARG A 190 3.43 8.32 7.14
N ALA A 191 3.04 8.25 5.87
CA ALA A 191 3.34 9.26 4.87
C ALA A 191 2.85 10.66 5.31
N TYR A 192 1.61 10.74 5.78
CA TYR A 192 1.00 11.98 6.25
C TYR A 192 1.74 12.57 7.46
N VAL A 193 1.98 11.74 8.49
CA VAL A 193 2.66 12.16 9.71
C VAL A 193 4.09 12.65 9.44
N VAL A 194 4.83 11.94 8.58
CA VAL A 194 6.21 12.29 8.25
C VAL A 194 6.26 13.55 7.39
N SER A 195 5.45 13.63 6.32
CA SER A 195 5.51 14.73 5.36
C SER A 195 4.99 16.05 5.93
N CYS A 196 3.97 16.01 6.78
CA CYS A 196 3.42 17.22 7.42
C CYS A 196 4.05 17.52 8.79
N ASN A 197 4.97 16.68 9.28
CA ASN A 197 5.60 16.79 10.60
C ASN A 197 4.58 16.97 11.74
N ILE A 198 3.53 16.17 11.75
CA ILE A 198 2.45 16.21 12.73
C ILE A 198 2.45 14.98 13.62
N LYS A 199 1.93 15.13 14.84
CA LYS A 199 1.90 14.07 15.87
C LYS A 199 0.64 14.17 16.72
N GLY A 200 0.33 13.10 17.45
CA GLY A 200 -0.75 13.06 18.43
C GLY A 200 -2.14 12.92 17.83
N ALA A 201 -3.16 13.20 18.63
CA ALA A 201 -4.56 12.97 18.29
C ALA A 201 -5.03 13.74 17.04
N GLY A 202 -4.53 14.98 16.84
CA GLY A 202 -4.87 15.77 15.66
C GLY A 202 -4.48 15.09 14.34
N ALA A 203 -3.31 14.43 14.28
CA ALA A 203 -2.89 13.68 13.11
C ALA A 203 -3.82 12.48 12.83
N VAL A 204 -4.24 11.77 13.87
CA VAL A 204 -5.13 10.61 13.74
C VAL A 204 -6.53 11.04 13.28
N ILE A 205 -7.10 12.04 13.92
CA ILE A 205 -8.46 12.53 13.60
C ILE A 205 -8.52 13.05 12.16
N THR A 206 -7.58 13.93 11.77
CA THR A 206 -7.57 14.49 10.41
C THR A 206 -7.28 13.43 9.35
N PHE A 207 -6.46 12.42 9.66
CA PHE A 207 -6.25 11.29 8.77
C PHE A 207 -7.53 10.46 8.57
N ILE A 208 -8.24 10.11 9.64
CA ILE A 208 -9.49 9.33 9.56
C ILE A 208 -10.55 10.11 8.77
N VAL A 209 -10.72 11.41 9.05
CA VAL A 209 -11.67 12.27 8.33
C VAL A 209 -11.30 12.34 6.84
N SER A 210 -10.00 12.52 6.53
CA SER A 210 -9.52 12.54 5.14
C SER A 210 -9.75 11.20 4.44
N LEU A 211 -9.45 10.09 5.10
CA LEU A 211 -9.60 8.75 4.53
C LEU A 211 -11.06 8.44 4.22
N THR A 212 -11.97 8.68 5.18
CA THR A 212 -13.40 8.44 5.00
C THR A 212 -13.99 9.37 3.94
N GLY A 213 -13.64 10.67 3.98
CA GLY A 213 -14.10 11.63 2.99
C GLY A 213 -13.56 11.34 1.58
N ALA A 214 -12.30 10.91 1.48
CA ALA A 214 -11.68 10.54 0.22
C ALA A 214 -12.30 9.28 -0.39
N GLU A 215 -12.67 8.30 0.44
CA GLU A 215 -13.37 7.09 -0.02
C GLU A 215 -14.71 7.43 -0.67
N VAL A 216 -15.53 8.24 -0.01
CA VAL A 216 -16.81 8.70 -0.54
C VAL A 216 -16.62 9.52 -1.82
N LEU A 217 -15.69 10.49 -1.78
CA LEU A 217 -15.45 11.40 -2.91
C LEU A 217 -14.92 10.64 -4.13
N SER A 218 -14.01 9.69 -3.95
CA SER A 218 -13.47 8.91 -5.07
C SER A 218 -14.54 8.05 -5.73
N LYS A 219 -15.40 7.39 -4.95
CA LYS A 219 -16.52 6.60 -5.50
C LYS A 219 -17.48 7.47 -6.31
N PHE A 220 -17.84 8.64 -5.80
CA PHE A 220 -18.66 9.59 -6.57
C PHE A 220 -17.97 10.07 -7.84
N ALA A 221 -16.68 10.41 -7.77
CA ALA A 221 -15.93 10.87 -8.92
C ALA A 221 -15.79 9.79 -10.00
N ILE A 222 -15.49 8.56 -9.58
CA ILE A 222 -15.39 7.41 -10.48
C ILE A 222 -16.73 7.09 -11.11
N LEU A 223 -17.81 7.02 -10.32
CA LEU A 223 -19.16 6.77 -10.83
C LEU A 223 -19.62 7.86 -11.82
N SER A 224 -19.28 9.12 -11.58
CA SER A 224 -19.67 10.23 -12.48
C SER A 224 -18.85 10.28 -13.75
N LEU A 225 -17.64 9.72 -13.77
CA LEU A 225 -16.73 9.74 -14.90
C LEU A 225 -16.80 8.48 -15.76
N LEU A 226 -17.07 7.34 -15.16
CA LEU A 226 -16.99 6.01 -15.77
C LEU A 226 -18.34 5.29 -15.84
N GLY A 227 -19.36 5.76 -15.09
CA GLY A 227 -20.76 5.29 -15.11
C GLY A 227 -21.57 6.12 -16.04
#